data_d7a22563821a9ebce50fbf63adb36c30
#
_entry.id   d7a22563821a9ebce50fbf63adb36c30
#
_cell.length_a   1.000
_cell.length_b   1.000
_cell.length_c   1.000
_cell.angle_alpha   90.00
_cell.angle_beta   90.00
_cell.angle_gamma   90.00
#
_symmetry.space_group_name_H-M   'P 1'
#
loop_
_entity.id
_entity.type
_entity.pdbx_description
1 polymer ?
#
loop_
_entity_poly.entity_id
_entity_poly.type
_entity_poly.pdbx_seq_one_letter_code
_entity_poly.pdbx_strand_id
1 'polypeptide(L)'
;TAVMDCYAVAKEYGIPIIADGGIKYSGDVTKALAAGGNVCMMGSMFAGCDESPGDFELYQGRKYKVYRGMGSISAMENGSKDRYFQSNAKKLVPEGVEGRVAYKGFVEDTVFQMLGGLRAGMGYCGAHDIKELQENSHFVKISAAALRESHPHDIHITKEAPNYSVDE
;
A
#
# COMPACT_ATOMS: atom_id res chain seq x y z
N THR A 1 10.54 -1.97 -10.73
CA THR A 1 11.11 -1.34 -11.94
C THR A 1 10.93 0.17 -11.87
N ALA A 2 9.70 0.75 -11.96
CA ALA A 2 9.50 2.20 -12.02
C ALA A 2 10.21 2.98 -10.90
N VAL A 3 10.09 2.55 -9.63
CA VAL A 3 10.80 3.20 -8.50
C VAL A 3 12.32 3.15 -8.70
N MET A 4 12.85 2.02 -9.15
CA MET A 4 14.30 1.87 -9.41
C MET A 4 14.78 2.79 -10.53
N ASP A 5 14.01 2.89 -11.61
CA ASP A 5 14.36 3.73 -12.76
C ASP A 5 14.34 5.22 -12.38
N CYS A 6 13.32 5.65 -11.63
CA CYS A 6 13.25 7.00 -11.10
C CYS A 6 14.41 7.28 -10.11
N TYR A 7 14.68 6.35 -9.20
CA TYR A 7 15.74 6.50 -8.20
C TYR A 7 17.11 6.59 -8.85
N ALA A 8 17.38 5.83 -9.92
CA ALA A 8 18.66 5.86 -10.62
C ALA A 8 19.05 7.28 -11.07
N VAL A 9 18.06 8.09 -11.47
CA VAL A 9 18.26 9.50 -11.85
C VAL A 9 18.17 10.42 -10.63
N ALA A 10 17.15 10.29 -9.82
CA ALA A 10 16.84 11.21 -8.73
C ALA A 10 17.95 11.30 -7.68
N LYS A 11 18.64 10.18 -7.40
CA LYS A 11 19.75 10.15 -6.42
C LYS A 11 20.92 11.06 -6.80
N GLU A 12 21.17 11.28 -8.09
CA GLU A 12 22.25 12.16 -8.58
C GLU A 12 21.98 13.63 -8.24
N TYR A 13 20.69 13.97 -8.10
CA TYR A 13 20.22 15.33 -7.78
C TYR A 13 19.76 15.49 -6.32
N GLY A 14 19.89 14.45 -5.50
CA GLY A 14 19.41 14.45 -4.11
C GLY A 14 17.88 14.59 -3.98
N ILE A 15 17.11 14.16 -5.00
CA ILE A 15 15.65 14.26 -5.01
C ILE A 15 15.05 12.99 -4.40
N PRO A 16 14.22 13.10 -3.34
CA PRO A 16 13.57 11.94 -2.73
C PRO A 16 12.45 11.38 -3.62
N ILE A 17 12.27 10.06 -3.56
CA ILE A 17 11.23 9.33 -4.31
C ILE A 17 10.11 8.88 -3.36
N ILE A 18 8.87 9.17 -3.73
CA ILE A 18 7.67 8.63 -3.08
C ILE A 18 7.21 7.42 -3.90
N ALA A 19 7.25 6.24 -3.30
CA ALA A 19 6.69 5.02 -3.90
C ALA A 19 5.18 4.99 -3.63
N ASP A 20 4.39 5.34 -4.66
CA ASP A 20 2.93 5.46 -4.58
C ASP A 20 2.25 4.25 -5.22
N GLY A 21 1.45 3.55 -4.44
CA GLY A 21 0.59 2.46 -4.87
C GLY A 21 1.21 1.06 -4.81
N GLY A 22 0.35 0.06 -4.88
CA GLY A 22 0.72 -1.35 -4.92
C GLY A 22 1.15 -1.97 -3.59
N ILE A 23 1.16 -1.22 -2.49
CA ILE A 23 1.53 -1.73 -1.16
C ILE A 23 0.31 -2.38 -0.51
N LYS A 24 0.36 -3.69 -0.36
CA LYS A 24 -0.68 -4.51 0.28
C LYS A 24 -0.19 -5.18 1.56
N TYR A 25 1.08 -5.47 1.66
CA TYR A 25 1.72 -6.19 2.77
C TYR A 25 2.94 -5.44 3.27
N SER A 26 3.36 -5.73 4.49
CA SER A 26 4.55 -5.12 5.09
C SER A 26 5.83 -5.38 4.29
N GLY A 27 5.95 -6.56 3.65
CA GLY A 27 7.06 -6.86 2.75
C GLY A 27 7.12 -5.99 1.49
N ASP A 28 5.99 -5.40 1.07
CA ASP A 28 5.99 -4.47 -0.06
C ASP A 28 6.62 -3.13 0.33
N VAL A 29 6.49 -2.71 1.59
CA VAL A 29 7.21 -1.55 2.14
C VAL A 29 8.71 -1.77 2.05
N THR A 30 9.21 -2.92 2.50
CA THR A 30 10.62 -3.28 2.39
C THR A 30 11.11 -3.24 0.94
N LYS A 31 10.35 -3.84 0.02
CA LYS A 31 10.68 -3.84 -1.42
C LYS A 31 10.67 -2.43 -2.02
N ALA A 32 9.71 -1.59 -1.65
CA ALA A 32 9.62 -0.21 -2.14
C ALA A 32 10.81 0.63 -1.69
N LEU A 33 11.22 0.51 -0.41
CA LEU A 33 12.38 1.21 0.13
C LEU A 33 13.68 0.66 -0.45
N ALA A 34 13.86 -0.65 -0.54
CA ALA A 34 15.02 -1.29 -1.19
C ALA A 34 15.16 -0.89 -2.67
N ALA A 35 14.06 -0.61 -3.37
CA ALA A 35 14.06 -0.13 -4.75
C ALA A 35 14.48 1.35 -4.90
N GLY A 36 14.73 2.06 -3.79
CA GLY A 36 15.13 3.46 -3.78
C GLY A 36 14.03 4.44 -3.38
N GLY A 37 12.85 3.95 -2.96
CA GLY A 37 11.83 4.81 -2.34
C GLY A 37 12.33 5.38 -1.02
N ASN A 38 12.03 6.64 -0.77
CA ASN A 38 12.30 7.30 0.52
C ASN A 38 11.05 7.32 1.39
N VAL A 39 9.87 7.34 0.74
CA VAL A 39 8.55 7.37 1.37
C VAL A 39 7.64 6.39 0.64
N CYS A 40 6.76 5.72 1.38
CA CYS A 40 5.69 4.90 0.83
C CYS A 40 4.35 5.61 0.98
N MET A 41 3.62 5.79 -0.14
CA MET A 41 2.26 6.30 -0.12
C MET A 41 1.28 5.13 -0.18
N MET A 42 0.38 5.06 0.80
CA MET A 42 -0.57 3.96 0.97
C MET A 42 -1.99 4.51 1.13
N GLY A 43 -2.91 4.07 0.27
CA GLY A 43 -4.32 4.43 0.33
C GLY A 43 -5.15 3.38 1.08
N SER A 44 -5.40 2.25 0.44
CA SER A 44 -6.28 1.18 0.97
C SER A 44 -5.81 0.60 2.31
N MET A 45 -4.51 0.64 2.58
CA MET A 45 -3.97 0.15 3.87
C MET A 45 -4.49 0.96 5.06
N PHE A 46 -4.65 2.28 4.89
CA PHE A 46 -5.13 3.19 5.93
C PHE A 46 -6.62 3.50 5.84
N ALA A 47 -7.26 3.21 4.69
CA ALA A 47 -8.65 3.55 4.46
C ALA A 47 -9.63 2.91 5.46
N GLY A 48 -9.28 1.73 5.99
CA GLY A 48 -10.06 1.03 7.02
C GLY A 48 -9.79 1.48 8.47
N CYS A 49 -8.83 2.37 8.70
CA CYS A 49 -8.48 2.83 10.03
C CYS A 49 -9.49 3.85 10.57
N ASP A 50 -9.56 3.97 11.88
CA ASP A 50 -10.49 4.88 12.58
C ASP A 50 -10.29 6.33 12.14
N GLU A 51 -9.05 6.75 11.98
CA GLU A 51 -8.65 8.11 11.61
C GLU A 51 -8.91 8.45 10.13
N SER A 52 -9.22 7.46 9.30
CA SER A 52 -9.61 7.71 7.91
C SER A 52 -10.95 8.45 7.85
N PRO A 53 -11.14 9.42 6.94
CA PRO A 53 -12.35 10.26 6.88
C PRO A 53 -13.61 9.54 6.39
N GLY A 54 -13.52 8.29 5.90
CA GLY A 54 -14.68 7.52 5.42
C GLY A 54 -15.68 7.20 6.55
N ASP A 55 -16.96 7.25 6.24
CA ASP A 55 -18.02 6.87 7.17
C ASP A 55 -18.00 5.37 7.48
N PHE A 56 -18.54 5.02 8.65
CA PHE A 56 -18.73 3.62 9.02
C PHE A 56 -19.96 3.03 8.35
N GLU A 57 -19.82 1.81 7.88
CA GLU A 57 -20.90 1.02 7.30
C GLU A 57 -20.95 -0.36 7.95
N LEU A 58 -22.16 -0.81 8.33
CA LEU A 58 -22.38 -2.17 8.79
C LEU A 58 -22.92 -3.01 7.62
N TYR A 59 -22.20 -4.05 7.23
CA TYR A 59 -22.60 -4.95 6.15
C TYR A 59 -22.37 -6.40 6.56
N GLN A 60 -23.40 -7.22 6.43
CA GLN A 60 -23.39 -8.64 6.83
C GLN A 60 -22.83 -8.88 8.25
N GLY A 61 -23.17 -7.99 9.21
CA GLY A 61 -22.70 -8.08 10.60
C GLY A 61 -21.25 -7.67 10.84
N ARG A 62 -20.54 -7.20 9.82
CA ARG A 62 -19.16 -6.73 9.91
C ARG A 62 -19.09 -5.20 9.71
N LYS A 63 -18.14 -4.57 10.39
CA LYS A 63 -17.88 -3.12 10.30
C LYS A 63 -16.94 -2.84 9.14
N TYR A 64 -17.30 -1.87 8.31
CA TYR A 64 -16.52 -1.37 7.17
C TYR A 64 -16.38 0.13 7.24
N LYS A 65 -15.44 0.68 6.47
CA LYS A 65 -15.37 2.10 6.16
C LYS A 65 -15.59 2.33 4.67
N VAL A 66 -16.35 3.38 4.35
CA VAL A 66 -16.51 3.83 2.97
C VAL A 66 -15.16 4.34 2.46
N TYR A 67 -14.77 3.87 1.30
CA TYR A 67 -13.53 4.25 0.63
C TYR A 67 -13.81 4.60 -0.82
N ARG A 68 -13.28 5.73 -1.28
CA ARG A 68 -13.46 6.20 -2.65
C ARG A 68 -12.16 6.70 -3.25
N GLY A 69 -11.96 6.43 -4.55
CA GLY A 69 -10.88 7.03 -5.31
C GLY A 69 -11.10 8.52 -5.53
N MET A 70 -10.03 9.28 -5.65
CA MET A 70 -10.06 10.73 -5.90
C MET A 70 -10.80 11.10 -7.20
N GLY A 71 -10.81 10.20 -8.20
CA GLY A 71 -11.52 10.34 -9.47
C GLY A 71 -12.93 9.77 -9.48
N SER A 72 -13.50 9.40 -8.32
CA SER A 72 -14.90 9.01 -8.21
C SER A 72 -15.82 10.23 -8.32
N ILE A 73 -17.09 10.02 -8.71
CA ILE A 73 -18.06 11.12 -8.85
C ILE A 73 -18.19 11.89 -7.54
N SER A 74 -18.39 11.19 -6.42
CA SER A 74 -18.58 11.85 -5.14
C SER A 74 -17.32 12.58 -4.65
N ALA A 75 -16.13 12.10 -4.96
CA ALA A 75 -14.89 12.82 -4.65
C ALA A 75 -14.76 14.09 -5.49
N MET A 76 -15.08 14.02 -6.78
CA MET A 76 -15.05 15.18 -7.68
C MET A 76 -16.10 16.23 -7.31
N GLU A 77 -17.31 15.83 -6.89
CA GLU A 77 -18.35 16.73 -6.40
C GLU A 77 -17.93 17.45 -5.11
N ASN A 78 -17.08 16.83 -4.30
CA ASN A 78 -16.56 17.35 -3.05
C ASN A 78 -15.18 18.03 -3.15
N GLY A 79 -14.69 18.36 -4.36
CA GLY A 79 -13.54 19.22 -4.53
C GLY A 79 -12.39 18.71 -5.42
N SER A 80 -12.34 17.43 -5.80
CA SER A 80 -11.19 16.90 -6.57
C SER A 80 -11.30 17.08 -8.11
N LYS A 81 -12.23 17.89 -8.60
CA LYS A 81 -12.46 18.13 -10.05
C LYS A 81 -11.26 18.71 -10.77
N ASP A 82 -10.52 19.60 -10.10
CA ASP A 82 -9.33 20.27 -10.63
C ASP A 82 -8.22 19.26 -10.99
N ARG A 83 -8.02 18.24 -10.15
CA ARG A 83 -7.04 17.19 -10.35
C ARG A 83 -7.26 16.40 -11.66
N TYR A 84 -8.52 16.34 -12.13
CA TYR A 84 -8.91 15.59 -13.34
C TYR A 84 -9.29 16.54 -14.51
N PHE A 85 -8.88 17.81 -14.44
CA PHE A 85 -9.16 18.81 -15.47
C PHE A 85 -10.66 18.99 -15.78
N GLN A 86 -11.52 18.71 -14.82
CA GLN A 86 -12.99 18.72 -14.97
C GLN A 86 -13.67 19.86 -14.22
N SER A 87 -12.92 20.88 -13.79
CA SER A 87 -13.47 22.03 -13.02
C SER A 87 -14.64 22.73 -13.70
N ASN A 88 -14.64 22.81 -15.03
CA ASN A 88 -15.67 23.45 -15.85
C ASN A 88 -16.54 22.45 -16.62
N ALA A 89 -16.45 21.16 -16.32
CA ALA A 89 -17.20 20.14 -17.03
C ALA A 89 -18.69 20.20 -16.70
N LYS A 90 -19.56 20.20 -17.73
CA LYS A 90 -21.01 20.11 -17.55
C LYS A 90 -21.46 18.76 -17.02
N LYS A 91 -20.69 17.70 -17.24
CA LYS A 91 -20.91 16.35 -16.77
C LYS A 91 -19.56 15.75 -16.38
N LEU A 92 -19.47 15.18 -15.17
CA LEU A 92 -18.27 14.54 -14.67
C LEU A 92 -18.08 13.15 -15.33
N VAL A 93 -16.84 12.85 -15.69
CA VAL A 93 -16.43 11.51 -16.18
C VAL A 93 -15.62 10.85 -15.06
N PRO A 94 -16.15 9.81 -14.39
CA PRO A 94 -15.42 9.15 -13.31
C PRO A 94 -14.26 8.31 -13.84
N GLU A 95 -13.12 8.42 -13.17
CA GLU A 95 -11.94 7.56 -13.36
C GLU A 95 -11.67 6.68 -12.13
N GLY A 96 -12.39 6.93 -11.03
CA GLY A 96 -12.28 6.21 -9.78
C GLY A 96 -13.59 5.54 -9.39
N VAL A 97 -13.47 4.56 -8.51
CA VAL A 97 -14.60 3.81 -7.94
C VAL A 97 -14.85 4.19 -6.49
N GLU A 98 -16.04 3.87 -6.02
CA GLU A 98 -16.42 3.93 -4.61
C GLU A 98 -16.70 2.52 -4.11
N GLY A 99 -16.35 2.25 -2.89
CA GLY A 99 -16.53 0.96 -2.28
C GLY A 99 -16.37 1.02 -0.77
N ARG A 100 -16.20 -0.11 -0.17
CA ARG A 100 -15.95 -0.25 1.27
C ARG A 100 -14.72 -1.11 1.51
N VAL A 101 -14.02 -0.83 2.59
CA VAL A 101 -12.89 -1.63 3.07
C VAL A 101 -13.19 -2.11 4.49
N ALA A 102 -12.70 -3.28 4.83
CA ALA A 102 -12.85 -3.79 6.18
C ALA A 102 -12.27 -2.83 7.21
N TYR A 103 -12.99 -2.63 8.30
CA TYR A 103 -12.51 -1.83 9.43
C TYR A 103 -11.30 -2.52 10.08
N LYS A 104 -10.26 -1.74 10.38
CA LYS A 104 -8.96 -2.24 10.87
C LYS A 104 -8.57 -1.75 12.27
N GLY A 105 -9.39 -0.92 12.91
CA GLY A 105 -9.02 -0.29 14.19
C GLY A 105 -8.17 0.97 14.00
N PHE A 106 -7.31 1.28 14.96
CA PHE A 106 -6.48 2.48 14.93
C PHE A 106 -5.31 2.36 13.93
N VAL A 107 -4.93 3.50 13.36
CA VAL A 107 -3.80 3.57 12.42
C VAL A 107 -2.50 3.13 13.06
N GLU A 108 -2.33 3.36 14.35
CA GLU A 108 -1.16 2.96 15.12
C GLU A 108 -0.87 1.46 14.99
N ASP A 109 -1.91 0.61 15.12
CA ASP A 109 -1.78 -0.84 14.99
C ASP A 109 -1.32 -1.23 13.58
N THR A 110 -1.89 -0.58 12.55
CA THR A 110 -1.51 -0.81 11.15
C THR A 110 -0.05 -0.40 10.90
N VAL A 111 0.36 0.76 11.39
CA VAL A 111 1.75 1.25 11.26
C VAL A 111 2.72 0.34 12.02
N PHE A 112 2.36 -0.10 13.22
CA PHE A 112 3.18 -1.02 14.00
C PHE A 112 3.45 -2.32 13.23
N GLN A 113 2.44 -2.91 12.59
CA GLN A 113 2.59 -4.11 11.77
C GLN A 113 3.46 -3.87 10.53
N MET A 114 3.29 -2.73 9.84
CA MET A 114 4.11 -2.37 8.68
C MET A 114 5.59 -2.20 9.08
N LEU A 115 5.86 -1.51 10.19
CA LEU A 115 7.22 -1.33 10.71
C LEU A 115 7.84 -2.64 11.18
N GLY A 116 7.05 -3.53 11.79
CA GLY A 116 7.50 -4.87 12.16
C GLY A 116 7.98 -5.68 10.96
N GLY A 117 7.19 -5.68 9.87
CA GLY A 117 7.56 -6.35 8.63
C GLY A 117 8.77 -5.72 7.93
N LEU A 118 8.88 -4.38 7.95
CA LEU A 118 10.05 -3.68 7.44
C LEU A 118 11.32 -4.09 8.19
N ARG A 119 11.29 -4.08 9.53
CA ARG A 119 12.43 -4.49 10.38
C ARG A 119 12.84 -5.94 10.10
N ALA A 120 11.86 -6.85 9.97
CA ALA A 120 12.13 -8.23 9.62
C ALA A 120 12.80 -8.34 8.24
N GLY A 121 12.27 -7.62 7.23
CA GLY A 121 12.84 -7.57 5.89
C GLY A 121 14.26 -7.01 5.85
N MET A 122 14.52 -5.94 6.60
CA MET A 122 15.88 -5.39 6.77
C MET A 122 16.83 -6.42 7.40
N GLY A 123 16.37 -7.15 8.42
CA GLY A 123 17.13 -8.23 9.05
C GLY A 123 17.48 -9.35 8.05
N TYR A 124 16.56 -9.77 7.20
CA TYR A 124 16.82 -10.75 6.14
C TYR A 124 17.82 -10.25 5.09
N CYS A 125 17.86 -8.94 4.83
CA CYS A 125 18.82 -8.32 3.92
C CYS A 125 20.16 -7.96 4.58
N GLY A 126 20.32 -8.15 5.91
CA GLY A 126 21.51 -7.74 6.65
C GLY A 126 21.72 -6.24 6.71
N ALA A 127 20.65 -5.45 6.55
CA ALA A 127 20.70 -3.99 6.54
C ALA A 127 20.37 -3.41 7.92
N HIS A 128 21.23 -2.55 8.45
CA HIS A 128 21.05 -1.89 9.74
C HIS A 128 20.22 -0.61 9.63
N ASP A 129 20.20 0.01 8.45
CA ASP A 129 19.41 1.21 8.15
C ASP A 129 18.83 1.17 6.73
N ILE A 130 18.03 2.17 6.38
CA ILE A 130 17.38 2.27 5.06
C ILE A 130 18.41 2.49 3.95
N LYS A 131 19.50 3.19 4.22
CA LYS A 131 20.55 3.43 3.24
C LYS A 131 21.25 2.12 2.87
N GLU A 132 21.62 1.33 3.86
CA GLU A 132 22.20 -0.01 3.63
C GLU A 132 21.21 -0.92 2.89
N LEU A 133 19.92 -0.85 3.22
CA LEU A 133 18.89 -1.59 2.50
C LEU A 133 18.86 -1.21 1.01
N GLN A 134 18.97 0.08 0.68
CA GLN A 134 18.97 0.58 -0.70
C GLN A 134 20.26 0.21 -1.46
N GLU A 135 21.40 0.25 -0.78
CA GLU A 135 22.72 0.05 -1.41
C GLU A 135 23.08 -1.43 -1.58
N ASN A 136 22.69 -2.29 -0.63
CA ASN A 136 23.14 -3.68 -0.55
C ASN A 136 22.09 -4.70 -0.97
N SER A 137 20.81 -4.31 -1.14
CA SER A 137 19.77 -5.25 -1.54
C SER A 137 19.80 -5.58 -3.02
N HIS A 138 19.51 -6.83 -3.34
CA HIS A 138 19.39 -7.31 -4.70
C HIS A 138 18.03 -7.93 -4.96
N PHE A 139 17.39 -7.51 -6.06
CA PHE A 139 16.14 -8.10 -6.52
C PHE A 139 16.40 -9.29 -7.42
N VAL A 140 15.70 -10.38 -7.16
CA VAL A 140 15.70 -11.58 -8.01
C VAL A 140 14.30 -11.78 -8.61
N LYS A 141 14.26 -12.22 -9.87
CA LYS A 141 13.00 -12.66 -10.48
C LYS A 141 12.68 -14.06 -10.00
N ILE A 142 11.46 -14.25 -9.54
CA ILE A 142 10.95 -15.57 -9.14
C ILE A 142 9.85 -16.03 -10.10
N SER A 143 9.68 -17.35 -10.21
CA SER A 143 8.57 -17.94 -10.94
C SER A 143 7.28 -17.92 -10.13
N ALA A 144 6.13 -18.15 -10.77
CA ALA A 144 4.87 -18.35 -10.05
C ALA A 144 4.89 -19.57 -9.11
N ALA A 145 5.69 -20.59 -9.44
CA ALA A 145 5.90 -21.75 -8.56
C ALA A 145 6.67 -21.35 -7.31
N ALA A 146 7.78 -20.60 -7.46
CA ALA A 146 8.54 -20.09 -6.33
C ALA A 146 7.72 -19.10 -5.45
N LEU A 147 6.86 -18.30 -6.05
CA LEU A 147 5.95 -17.43 -5.30
C LEU A 147 4.99 -18.26 -4.44
N ARG A 148 4.41 -19.32 -4.98
CA ARG A 148 3.51 -20.22 -4.24
C ARG A 148 4.23 -20.93 -3.11
N GLU A 149 5.45 -21.41 -3.36
CA GLU A 149 6.29 -22.08 -2.36
C GLU A 149 6.70 -21.14 -1.21
N SER A 150 6.86 -19.83 -1.48
CA SER A 150 7.23 -18.84 -0.47
C SER A 150 6.07 -18.39 0.43
N HIS A 151 4.85 -18.83 0.16
CA HIS A 151 3.67 -18.58 0.99
C HIS A 151 3.20 -19.88 1.66
N PRO A 152 2.38 -19.80 2.74
CA PRO A 152 1.77 -20.98 3.32
C PRO A 152 1.03 -21.80 2.25
N HIS A 153 1.41 -23.06 2.09
CA HIS A 153 0.82 -24.01 1.15
C HIS A 153 0.60 -25.34 1.86
N ASP A 154 -0.30 -26.15 1.33
CA ASP A 154 -0.65 -27.47 1.87
C ASP A 154 -1.14 -27.50 3.32
N ILE A 155 -1.65 -26.34 3.83
CA ILE A 155 -2.26 -26.20 5.14
C ILE A 155 -3.56 -25.40 5.07
N HIS A 156 -4.48 -25.69 6.00
CA HIS A 156 -5.62 -24.82 6.26
C HIS A 156 -5.27 -23.83 7.36
N ILE A 157 -5.31 -22.52 7.05
CA ILE A 157 -5.08 -21.48 8.03
C ILE A 157 -6.28 -21.44 8.98
N THR A 158 -6.09 -21.79 10.24
CA THR A 158 -7.14 -21.78 11.27
C THR A 158 -7.08 -20.53 12.15
N LYS A 159 -5.95 -19.81 12.10
CA LYS A 159 -5.75 -18.52 12.77
C LYS A 159 -4.96 -17.62 11.83
N GLU A 160 -5.62 -16.57 11.38
CA GLU A 160 -4.99 -15.58 10.50
C GLU A 160 -3.88 -14.80 11.22
N ALA A 161 -2.84 -14.45 10.48
CA ALA A 161 -1.84 -13.49 10.90
C ALA A 161 -2.09 -12.17 10.17
N PRO A 162 -1.63 -10.99 10.71
CA PRO A 162 -1.90 -9.70 10.10
C PRO A 162 -1.48 -9.55 8.62
N ASN A 163 -0.51 -10.34 8.18
CA ASN A 163 -0.02 -10.37 6.79
C ASN A 163 -0.61 -11.50 5.93
N TYR A 164 -1.47 -12.34 6.51
CA TYR A 164 -2.08 -13.47 5.83
C TYR A 164 -3.57 -13.52 6.17
N SER A 165 -4.40 -13.00 5.27
CA SER A 165 -5.83 -13.22 5.24
C SER A 165 -6.15 -14.35 4.26
N VAL A 166 -7.14 -15.15 4.57
CA VAL A 166 -7.75 -16.06 3.60
C VAL A 166 -8.64 -15.18 2.72
N ASP A 167 -8.21 -14.93 1.48
CA ASP A 167 -9.06 -14.30 0.49
C ASP A 167 -10.26 -15.21 0.24
N GLU A 168 -11.47 -14.73 0.55
CA GLU A 168 -12.74 -15.37 0.20
C GLU A 168 -13.06 -15.20 -1.28
#